data_145a92ec7bf3602dcf4054c1612809a0
#
_entry.id   145a92ec7bf3602dcf4054c1612809a0
#
_cell.length_a   1.000
_cell.length_b   1.000
_cell.length_c   1.000
_cell.angle_alpha   90.00
_cell.angle_beta   90.00
_cell.angle_gamma   90.00
#
_symmetry.space_group_name_H-M   'P 1'
#
loop_
_entity.id
_entity.type
_entity.pdbx_description
1 polymer ?
#
loop_
_entity_poly.entity_id
_entity_poly.type
_entity_poly.pdbx_seq_one_letter_code
_entity_poly.pdbx_strand_id
1 'polypeptide(L)'
;YEYVYDEQYDVYICPNNKLLTYTTTTRDGYREYVSDPSECKCCPYRNECTKSKNMKKVILRHIWEEYRENVDEKKNTKKWKEIYPERKETIERVFADCKENFGLRFTRLKGLKKNQQQGLMIFACHNLKKMALWNWK
;
A
#
# COMPACT_ATOMS: atom_id res chain seq x y z
N TYR A 1 -13.88 12.51 9.11
CA TYR A 1 -13.25 13.85 9.03
C TYR A 1 -12.09 13.77 8.04
N GLU A 2 -12.19 14.52 6.95
CA GLU A 2 -11.14 14.58 5.95
C GLU A 2 -10.14 15.68 6.33
N TYR A 3 -8.89 15.29 6.43
CA TYR A 3 -7.77 16.20 6.54
C TYR A 3 -7.14 16.33 5.16
N VAL A 4 -6.99 17.56 4.68
CA VAL A 4 -6.41 17.83 3.36
C VAL A 4 -4.92 18.13 3.53
N TYR A 5 -4.08 17.46 2.74
CA TYR A 5 -2.65 17.77 2.71
C TYR A 5 -2.38 18.87 1.68
N ASP A 6 -1.69 19.90 2.11
CA ASP A 6 -1.20 20.98 1.23
C ASP A 6 0.29 20.75 0.96
N GLU A 7 0.58 20.37 -0.28
CA GLU A 7 1.93 20.01 -0.72
C GLU A 7 2.84 21.24 -0.83
N GLN A 8 2.28 22.43 -1.13
CA GLN A 8 3.06 23.65 -1.29
C GLN A 8 3.64 24.14 0.04
N TYR A 9 2.87 24.01 1.12
CA TYR A 9 3.29 24.47 2.45
C TYR A 9 3.74 23.33 3.37
N ASP A 10 3.66 22.08 2.93
CA ASP A 10 3.96 20.86 3.72
C ASP A 10 3.19 20.85 5.06
N VAL A 11 1.87 21.06 4.98
CA VAL A 11 0.97 21.09 6.16
C VAL A 11 -0.31 20.30 5.90
N TYR A 12 -0.96 19.87 6.97
CA TYR A 12 -2.33 19.37 6.90
C TYR A 12 -3.32 20.44 7.32
N ILE A 13 -4.43 20.53 6.61
CA ILE A 13 -5.56 21.39 6.95
C ILE A 13 -6.64 20.52 7.59
N CYS A 14 -7.06 20.89 8.80
CA CYS A 14 -8.14 20.18 9.50
C CYS A 14 -9.53 20.65 9.03
N PRO A 15 -10.62 19.92 9.31
CA PRO A 15 -11.98 20.33 8.95
C PRO A 15 -12.44 21.66 9.53
N ASN A 16 -11.75 22.19 10.52
CA ASN A 16 -11.97 23.52 11.09
C ASN A 16 -11.00 24.59 10.51
N ASN A 17 -10.43 24.34 9.34
CA ASN A 17 -9.48 25.21 8.65
C ASN A 17 -8.26 25.66 9.49
N LYS A 18 -7.79 24.76 10.40
CA LYS A 18 -6.58 24.99 11.17
C LYS A 18 -5.45 24.11 10.64
N LEU A 19 -4.23 24.60 10.78
CA LEU A 19 -3.05 23.96 10.23
C LEU A 19 -2.45 22.96 11.23
N LEU A 20 -2.04 21.82 10.73
CA LEU A 20 -1.15 20.88 11.43
C LEU A 20 0.22 20.98 10.76
N THR A 21 1.21 21.39 11.53
CA THR A 21 2.58 21.60 11.04
C THR A 21 3.45 20.39 11.26
N TYR A 22 4.43 20.20 10.39
CA TYR A 22 5.44 19.17 10.53
C TYR A 22 6.23 19.37 11.84
N THR A 23 6.47 18.29 12.55
CA THR A 23 7.23 18.31 13.81
C THR A 23 8.49 17.45 13.75
N THR A 24 8.34 16.20 13.36
CA THR A 24 9.43 15.22 13.32
C THR A 24 9.16 14.09 12.34
N THR A 25 10.20 13.31 12.06
CA THR A 25 10.06 12.06 11.30
C THR A 25 10.48 10.89 12.19
N THR A 26 9.61 9.88 12.28
CA THR A 26 9.89 8.66 13.06
C THR A 26 10.96 7.81 12.38
N ARG A 27 11.56 6.86 13.12
CA ARG A 27 12.54 5.91 12.57
C ARG A 27 11.97 5.02 11.46
N ASP A 28 10.66 4.82 11.47
CA ASP A 28 9.93 4.02 10.47
C ASP A 28 9.56 4.81 9.22
N GLY A 29 10.02 6.06 9.10
CA GLY A 29 9.81 6.91 7.92
C GLY A 29 8.45 7.61 7.88
N TYR A 30 7.78 7.78 9.03
CA TYR A 30 6.56 8.58 9.10
C TYR A 30 6.86 10.01 9.55
N ARG A 31 6.41 10.98 8.77
CA ARG A 31 6.38 12.40 9.14
C ARG A 31 5.19 12.65 10.06
N GLU A 32 5.40 13.34 11.16
CA GLU A 32 4.37 13.70 12.12
C GLU A 32 3.96 15.16 11.94
N TYR A 33 2.66 15.37 11.72
CA TYR A 33 2.05 16.69 11.64
C TYR A 33 1.15 16.87 12.87
N VAL A 34 1.38 17.94 13.62
CA VAL A 34 0.75 18.17 14.92
C VAL A 34 -0.03 19.46 14.93
N SER A 35 -1.26 19.42 15.46
CA SER A 35 -2.09 20.60 15.65
C SER A 35 -1.65 21.42 16.86
N ASP A 36 -1.94 22.74 16.86
CA ASP A 36 -1.78 23.58 18.03
C ASP A 36 -2.85 23.23 19.10
N PRO A 37 -2.43 22.92 20.35
CA PRO A 37 -3.35 22.65 21.44
C PRO A 37 -4.29 23.81 21.77
N SER A 38 -3.83 25.05 21.61
CA SER A 38 -4.61 26.26 21.90
C SER A 38 -5.83 26.35 20.98
N GLU A 39 -5.65 26.06 19.69
CA GLU A 39 -6.71 26.03 18.69
C GLU A 39 -7.67 24.85 18.87
N CYS A 40 -7.13 23.69 19.23
CA CYS A 40 -7.94 22.49 19.46
C CYS A 40 -8.77 22.56 20.75
N LYS A 41 -8.37 23.36 21.75
CA LYS A 41 -9.08 23.52 23.00
C LYS A 41 -10.51 24.06 22.82
N CYS A 42 -10.67 25.04 21.92
CA CYS A 42 -11.95 25.71 21.62
C CYS A 42 -12.64 25.15 20.36
N CYS A 43 -12.14 24.05 19.78
CA CYS A 43 -12.67 23.49 18.56
C CYS A 43 -14.01 22.75 18.79
N PRO A 44 -15.07 23.05 18.02
CA PRO A 44 -16.37 22.37 18.15
C PRO A 44 -16.29 20.87 17.85
N TYR A 45 -15.37 20.45 16.96
CA TYR A 45 -15.18 19.07 16.53
C TYR A 45 -14.22 18.26 17.43
N ARG A 46 -13.75 18.84 18.54
CA ARG A 46 -12.74 18.25 19.41
C ARG A 46 -13.07 16.82 19.85
N ASN A 47 -14.29 16.61 20.32
CA ASN A 47 -14.69 15.32 20.91
C ASN A 47 -14.66 14.15 19.90
N GLU A 48 -14.87 14.45 18.64
CA GLU A 48 -14.85 13.48 17.56
C GLU A 48 -13.46 13.38 16.90
N CYS A 49 -12.70 14.48 16.92
CA CYS A 49 -11.42 14.60 16.26
C CYS A 49 -10.28 13.96 17.07
N THR A 50 -10.20 14.22 18.37
CA THR A 50 -9.10 13.71 19.22
C THR A 50 -9.55 13.40 20.65
N LYS A 51 -9.11 12.25 21.15
CA LYS A 51 -9.27 11.83 22.55
C LYS A 51 -8.02 12.13 23.40
N SER A 52 -7.06 12.85 22.84
CA SER A 52 -5.81 13.18 23.52
C SER A 52 -6.03 14.11 24.72
N LYS A 53 -5.47 13.76 25.88
CA LYS A 53 -5.47 14.62 27.07
C LYS A 53 -4.78 15.97 26.82
N ASN A 54 -3.76 15.98 25.97
CA ASN A 54 -3.00 17.18 25.61
C ASN A 54 -3.66 18.02 24.50
N MET A 55 -4.91 17.69 24.12
CA MET A 55 -5.65 18.42 23.10
C MET A 55 -4.92 18.55 21.74
N LYS A 56 -4.10 17.58 21.40
CA LYS A 56 -3.34 17.54 20.15
C LYS A 56 -3.92 16.48 19.22
N LYS A 57 -4.02 16.82 17.93
CA LYS A 57 -4.19 15.85 16.85
C LYS A 57 -2.85 15.61 16.18
N VAL A 58 -2.50 14.35 15.98
CA VAL A 58 -1.31 13.95 15.24
C VAL A 58 -1.75 13.20 13.99
N ILE A 59 -1.20 13.55 12.85
CA ILE A 59 -1.36 12.85 11.58
C ILE A 59 0.01 12.34 11.16
N LEU A 60 0.05 11.07 10.76
CA LEU A 60 1.25 10.42 10.27
C LEU A 60 1.17 10.30 8.75
N ARG A 61 2.15 10.84 8.03
CA ARG A 61 2.31 10.70 6.59
C ARG A 61 3.61 9.97 6.29
N HIS A 62 3.54 8.83 5.63
CA HIS A 62 4.75 8.13 5.23
C HIS A 62 5.51 8.93 4.16
N ILE A 63 6.85 8.88 4.17
CA ILE A 63 7.69 9.60 3.18
C ILE A 63 7.40 9.18 1.74
N TRP A 64 6.82 7.99 1.53
CA TRP A 64 6.43 7.48 0.21
C TRP A 64 4.92 7.58 -0.05
N GLU A 65 4.20 8.38 0.71
CA GLU A 65 2.74 8.50 0.55
C GLU A 65 2.37 9.09 -0.81
N GLU A 66 3.15 10.02 -1.33
CA GLU A 66 3.01 10.56 -2.68
C GLU A 66 2.99 9.46 -3.76
N TYR A 67 3.89 8.47 -3.64
CA TYR A 67 3.90 7.34 -4.58
C TYR A 67 2.65 6.47 -4.47
N ARG A 68 2.10 6.31 -3.26
CA ARG A 68 0.84 5.59 -3.04
C ARG A 68 -0.33 6.33 -3.65
N GLU A 69 -0.43 7.63 -3.42
CA GLU A 69 -1.44 8.51 -3.99
C GLU A 69 -1.40 8.47 -5.53
N ASN A 70 -0.22 8.58 -6.13
CA ASN A 70 -0.02 8.44 -7.58
C ASN A 70 -0.49 7.08 -8.13
N VAL A 71 -0.26 5.99 -7.39
CA VAL A 71 -0.73 4.65 -7.78
C VAL A 71 -2.25 4.57 -7.66
N ASP A 72 -2.84 5.14 -6.62
CA ASP A 72 -4.28 5.11 -6.40
C ASP A 72 -5.03 5.96 -7.43
N GLU A 73 -4.49 7.10 -7.84
CA GLU A 73 -5.00 7.86 -8.97
C GLU A 73 -4.99 7.04 -10.28
N LYS A 74 -3.89 6.34 -10.55
CA LYS A 74 -3.78 5.46 -11.74
C LYS A 74 -4.80 4.35 -11.71
N LYS A 75 -5.10 3.76 -10.56
CA LYS A 75 -6.13 2.71 -10.40
C LYS A 75 -7.53 3.19 -10.79
N ASN A 76 -7.80 4.48 -10.63
CA ASN A 76 -9.10 5.07 -10.97
C ASN A 76 -9.28 5.36 -12.45
N THR A 77 -8.21 5.29 -13.25
CA THR A 77 -8.27 5.55 -14.70
C THR A 77 -9.00 4.43 -15.45
N LYS A 78 -9.67 4.79 -16.56
CA LYS A 78 -10.32 3.82 -17.44
C LYS A 78 -9.35 2.76 -17.94
N LYS A 79 -8.17 3.17 -18.36
CA LYS A 79 -7.12 2.28 -18.88
C LYS A 79 -6.69 1.22 -17.84
N TRP A 80 -6.57 1.59 -16.57
CA TRP A 80 -6.27 0.63 -15.51
C TRP A 80 -7.39 -0.38 -15.33
N LYS A 81 -8.65 0.08 -15.32
CA LYS A 81 -9.83 -0.78 -15.14
C LYS A 81 -10.02 -1.76 -16.31
N GLU A 82 -9.55 -1.44 -17.49
CA GLU A 82 -9.56 -2.32 -18.66
C GLU A 82 -8.44 -3.37 -18.58
N ILE A 83 -7.21 -2.96 -18.28
CA ILE A 83 -6.02 -3.83 -18.31
C ILE A 83 -5.91 -4.71 -17.04
N TYR A 84 -6.27 -4.17 -15.87
CA TYR A 84 -6.05 -4.88 -14.61
C TYR A 84 -6.79 -6.22 -14.47
N PRO A 85 -8.03 -6.41 -15.01
CA PRO A 85 -8.70 -7.71 -15.00
C PRO A 85 -7.94 -8.81 -15.78
N GLU A 86 -7.20 -8.46 -16.84
CA GLU A 86 -6.41 -9.43 -17.61
C GLU A 86 -5.34 -10.12 -16.74
N ARG A 87 -4.88 -9.45 -15.69
CA ARG A 87 -3.95 -10.00 -14.72
C ARG A 87 -4.47 -11.26 -14.03
N LYS A 88 -5.79 -11.32 -13.73
CA LYS A 88 -6.41 -12.49 -13.10
C LYS A 88 -6.36 -13.71 -13.99
N GLU A 89 -6.57 -13.53 -15.29
CA GLU A 89 -6.55 -14.63 -16.25
C GLU A 89 -5.14 -15.12 -16.57
N THR A 90 -4.15 -14.25 -16.45
CA THR A 90 -2.77 -14.58 -16.82
C THR A 90 -1.92 -14.95 -15.61
N ILE A 91 -1.43 -13.96 -14.89
CA ILE A 91 -0.40 -14.14 -13.85
C ILE A 91 -0.98 -14.80 -12.59
N GLU A 92 -2.14 -14.34 -12.12
CA GLU A 92 -2.73 -14.85 -10.87
C GLU A 92 -3.14 -16.33 -11.03
N ARG A 93 -3.64 -16.72 -12.19
CA ARG A 93 -3.96 -18.11 -12.51
C ARG A 93 -2.73 -19.01 -12.52
N VAL A 94 -1.60 -18.51 -13.08
CA VAL A 94 -0.33 -19.26 -13.05
C VAL A 94 0.16 -19.44 -11.62
N PHE A 95 0.14 -18.40 -10.81
CA PHE A 95 0.52 -18.49 -9.40
C PHE A 95 -0.39 -19.44 -8.61
N ALA A 96 -1.70 -19.41 -8.88
CA ALA A 96 -2.64 -20.32 -8.23
C ALA A 96 -2.31 -21.77 -8.56
N ASP A 97 -2.13 -22.11 -9.85
CA ASP A 97 -1.75 -23.47 -10.28
C ASP A 97 -0.40 -23.90 -9.67
N CYS A 98 0.60 -23.01 -9.66
CA CYS A 98 1.90 -23.30 -9.07
C CYS A 98 1.81 -23.54 -7.55
N LYS A 99 0.95 -22.82 -6.83
CA LYS A 99 0.74 -23.00 -5.39
C LYS A 99 0.04 -24.32 -5.06
N GLU A 100 -0.98 -24.67 -5.82
CA GLU A 100 -1.80 -25.87 -5.55
C GLU A 100 -1.13 -27.15 -6.06
N ASN A 101 -0.54 -27.11 -7.27
CA ASN A 101 -0.10 -28.33 -7.95
C ASN A 101 1.42 -28.53 -7.97
N PHE A 102 2.23 -27.48 -7.72
CA PHE A 102 3.69 -27.55 -7.82
C PHE A 102 4.44 -27.15 -6.55
N GLY A 103 3.73 -26.99 -5.43
CA GLY A 103 4.34 -26.76 -4.12
C GLY A 103 4.96 -25.39 -3.91
N LEU A 104 4.54 -24.35 -4.67
CA LEU A 104 5.03 -22.99 -4.48
C LEU A 104 4.56 -22.35 -3.17
N ARG A 105 3.56 -22.92 -2.50
CA ARG A 105 2.97 -22.38 -1.27
C ARG A 105 3.93 -22.41 -0.08
N PHE A 106 4.80 -23.40 -0.03
CA PHE A 106 5.73 -23.61 1.08
C PHE A 106 7.13 -23.93 0.59
N THR A 107 8.14 -23.47 1.32
CA THR A 107 9.53 -23.86 1.11
C THR A 107 10.13 -24.43 2.38
N ARG A 108 10.94 -25.46 2.24
CA ARG A 108 11.79 -26.02 3.32
C ARG A 108 13.23 -25.53 3.21
N LEU A 109 13.54 -24.75 2.17
CA LEU A 109 14.89 -24.27 1.88
C LEU A 109 15.16 -22.96 2.62
N LYS A 110 16.37 -22.81 3.13
CA LYS A 110 16.84 -21.59 3.77
C LYS A 110 17.72 -20.77 2.82
N GLY A 111 17.52 -19.44 2.80
CA GLY A 111 18.30 -18.50 2.04
C GLY A 111 17.73 -18.17 0.66
N LEU A 112 17.97 -16.94 0.19
CA LEU A 112 17.39 -16.38 -1.02
C LEU A 112 17.70 -17.21 -2.26
N LYS A 113 18.97 -17.57 -2.48
CA LYS A 113 19.43 -18.31 -3.67
C LYS A 113 18.73 -19.63 -3.87
N LYS A 114 18.57 -20.44 -2.79
CA LYS A 114 17.90 -21.73 -2.88
C LYS A 114 16.39 -21.58 -3.15
N ASN A 115 15.76 -20.59 -2.54
CA ASN A 115 14.35 -20.30 -2.77
C ASN A 115 14.09 -19.79 -4.21
N GLN A 116 14.98 -18.98 -4.76
CA GLN A 116 14.92 -18.58 -6.16
C GLN A 116 15.03 -19.78 -7.11
N GLN A 117 15.98 -20.70 -6.85
CA GLN A 117 16.12 -21.92 -7.66
C GLN A 117 14.87 -22.79 -7.59
N GLN A 118 14.28 -22.98 -6.39
CA GLN A 118 13.01 -23.70 -6.24
C GLN A 118 11.90 -23.04 -7.06
N GLY A 119 11.75 -21.71 -6.99
CA GLY A 119 10.76 -20.98 -7.77
C GLY A 119 10.93 -21.18 -9.27
N LEU A 120 12.17 -21.04 -9.78
CA LEU A 120 12.49 -21.26 -11.19
C LEU A 120 12.12 -22.69 -11.66
N MET A 121 12.45 -23.71 -10.86
CA MET A 121 12.10 -25.11 -11.15
C MET A 121 10.58 -25.30 -11.23
N ILE A 122 9.84 -24.74 -10.29
CA ILE A 122 8.38 -24.82 -10.25
C ILE A 122 7.76 -24.20 -11.50
N PHE A 123 8.19 -23.00 -11.89
CA PHE A 123 7.69 -22.34 -13.09
C PHE A 123 8.10 -23.08 -14.39
N ALA A 124 9.30 -23.68 -14.42
CA ALA A 124 9.71 -24.53 -15.54
C ALA A 124 8.79 -25.76 -15.66
N CYS A 125 8.49 -26.46 -14.57
CA CYS A 125 7.55 -27.60 -14.58
C CYS A 125 6.14 -27.18 -15.04
N HIS A 126 5.65 -26.03 -14.54
CA HIS A 126 4.36 -25.49 -14.97
C HIS A 126 4.34 -25.20 -16.48
N ASN A 127 5.40 -24.61 -17.04
CA ASN A 127 5.51 -24.33 -18.46
C ASN A 127 5.56 -25.62 -19.30
N LEU A 128 6.32 -26.63 -18.85
CA LEU A 128 6.36 -27.94 -19.52
C LEU A 128 4.98 -28.61 -19.55
N LYS A 129 4.23 -28.56 -18.44
CA LYS A 129 2.83 -29.04 -18.40
C LYS A 129 1.97 -28.31 -19.43
N LYS A 130 2.09 -27.00 -19.54
CA LYS A 130 1.34 -26.23 -20.55
C LYS A 130 1.71 -26.61 -21.97
N MET A 131 2.99 -26.77 -22.26
CA MET A 131 3.48 -27.20 -23.58
C MET A 131 2.94 -28.59 -23.96
N ALA A 132 2.98 -29.55 -23.02
CA ALA A 132 2.42 -30.87 -23.25
C ALA A 132 0.94 -30.80 -23.58
N LEU A 133 0.14 -30.01 -22.85
CA LEU A 133 -1.28 -29.84 -23.10
C LEU A 133 -1.60 -29.13 -24.45
N TRP A 134 -0.69 -28.31 -24.97
CA TRP A 134 -0.86 -27.65 -26.27
C TRP A 134 -0.61 -28.60 -27.45
N ASN A 135 0.36 -29.50 -27.30
CA ASN A 135 0.72 -30.41 -28.37
C ASN A 135 -0.24 -31.61 -28.54
N TRP A 136 -1.22 -31.75 -27.59
CA TRP A 136 -2.20 -32.86 -27.65
C TRP A 136 -3.59 -32.40 -28.14
N LYS A 137 -3.69 -31.19 -28.70
CA LYS A 137 -4.87 -30.69 -29.41
C LYS A 137 -4.59 -30.67 -30.92
#